data_789884238c677199b72b518b83ce2255
#
_entry.id   789884238c677199b72b518b83ce2255
#
_cell.length_a   1.000
_cell.length_b   1.000
_cell.length_c   1.000
_cell.angle_alpha   90.00
_cell.angle_beta   90.00
_cell.angle_gamma   90.00
#
_symmetry.space_group_name_H-M   'P 1'
#
loop_
_entity.id
_entity.type
_entity.pdbx_description
1 polymer ?
#
loop_
_entity_poly.entity_id
_entity_poly.type
_entity_poly.pdbx_seq_one_letter_code
_entity_poly.pdbx_strand_id
1 'polypeptide(L)'
;MKLWKKIFLYSLTLFFILFTCSGIVFIEKIYKDNLQFAIESTMNKYLNTKSLMDLNSDKLLDIDINNSASIKNWLEITVNGYTINNVEDYNTELYSQDNQMIMSNFNGQIEGKRKEILEAKENEKTFIIRDINNKKYVFVSSVIKLRNKNFKLIVSKDIDYVYKKRIDNYRKFLMLDLSTNLILAMGMYIISKNLTNPLVKLSDVSKDIAKGDYSKRAEESNNNDEIGILEKNFNIMIDVIENNIEELKYLNDSKQRFIDSLTHEIKTPITSIIGYSDLLLKSKVNEEIRVKALSYINSEAKRLESLNSTLLKLIFIKQENTENTFIDIESIIDNSIKTMNYKLQSNNIDIKIRLKKVKILVDKNLIEVLISNLIDNSIKASKENSSIEIDGYFNNDNYVLSIRDYGIGIPKEDLDKVKEPFYMVDKARTRKNNGVGLGLSICSEICKIYNISFDIYSKINEGTVITLTFNKESLKYE
;
A
#
# COMPACT_ATOMS: atom_id res chain seq x y z
N MET A 1 -14.44 -3.97 -17.91
CA MET A 1 -13.44 -3.10 -18.56
C MET A 1 -12.27 -2.93 -17.59
N LYS A 2 -11.01 -3.12 -18.03
CA LYS A 2 -9.81 -2.97 -17.17
C LYS A 2 -9.70 -1.54 -16.65
N LEU A 3 -9.14 -1.36 -15.44
CA LEU A 3 -9.06 -0.06 -14.75
C LEU A 3 -8.41 1.03 -15.61
N TRP A 4 -7.28 0.74 -16.27
CA TRP A 4 -6.60 1.70 -17.14
C TRP A 4 -7.48 2.22 -18.29
N LYS A 5 -8.36 1.35 -18.85
CA LYS A 5 -9.29 1.76 -19.91
C LYS A 5 -10.37 2.72 -19.40
N LYS A 6 -10.80 2.58 -18.13
CA LYS A 6 -11.75 3.51 -17.51
C LYS A 6 -11.11 4.87 -17.29
N ILE A 7 -9.91 4.90 -16.70
CA ILE A 7 -9.16 6.14 -16.45
C ILE A 7 -8.91 6.86 -17.77
N PHE A 8 -8.37 6.15 -18.77
CA PHE A 8 -8.10 6.69 -20.09
C PHE A 8 -9.36 7.29 -20.74
N LEU A 9 -10.48 6.55 -20.76
CA LEU A 9 -11.70 7.00 -21.41
C LEU A 9 -12.30 8.23 -20.72
N TYR A 10 -12.40 8.20 -19.38
CA TYR A 10 -13.01 9.30 -18.63
C TYR A 10 -12.18 10.59 -18.72
N SER A 11 -10.87 10.50 -18.60
CA SER A 11 -10.00 11.66 -18.70
C SER A 11 -10.01 12.26 -20.12
N LEU A 12 -9.98 11.42 -21.16
CA LEU A 12 -10.03 11.88 -22.54
C LEU A 12 -11.37 12.53 -22.88
N THR A 13 -12.51 11.92 -22.50
CA THR A 13 -13.84 12.48 -22.75
C THR A 13 -14.06 13.79 -22.01
N LEU A 14 -13.62 13.89 -20.76
CA LEU A 14 -13.73 15.12 -19.98
C LEU A 14 -12.93 16.25 -20.62
N PHE A 15 -11.69 15.98 -21.00
CA PHE A 15 -10.86 16.99 -21.66
C PHE A 15 -11.44 17.43 -22.99
N PHE A 16 -11.88 16.49 -23.84
CA PHE A 16 -12.47 16.78 -25.12
C PHE A 16 -13.67 17.73 -24.97
N ILE A 17 -14.61 17.42 -24.06
CA ILE A 17 -15.79 18.25 -23.84
C ILE A 17 -15.39 19.66 -23.37
N LEU A 18 -14.52 19.75 -22.34
CA LEU A 18 -14.11 21.04 -21.77
C LEU A 18 -13.36 21.89 -22.79
N PHE A 19 -12.42 21.31 -23.54
CA PHE A 19 -11.60 22.04 -24.50
C PHE A 19 -12.44 22.51 -25.67
N THR A 20 -13.31 21.65 -26.24
CA THR A 20 -14.19 22.01 -27.38
C THR A 20 -15.21 23.08 -26.96
N CYS A 21 -15.86 22.93 -25.80
CA CYS A 21 -16.79 23.95 -25.30
C CYS A 21 -16.10 25.30 -25.07
N SER A 22 -14.94 25.29 -24.45
CA SER A 22 -14.18 26.51 -24.20
C SER A 22 -13.76 27.21 -25.49
N GLY A 23 -13.30 26.44 -26.49
CA GLY A 23 -12.91 26.97 -27.78
C GLY A 23 -14.07 27.60 -28.54
N ILE A 24 -15.24 26.94 -28.54
CA ILE A 24 -16.45 27.51 -29.15
C ILE A 24 -16.83 28.83 -28.49
N VAL A 25 -16.87 28.88 -27.15
CA VAL A 25 -17.20 30.10 -26.41
C VAL A 25 -16.22 31.22 -26.74
N PHE A 26 -14.93 30.91 -26.81
CA PHE A 26 -13.89 31.88 -27.14
C PHE A 26 -14.02 32.43 -28.54
N ILE A 27 -14.27 31.57 -29.53
CA ILE A 27 -14.47 32.01 -30.93
C ILE A 27 -15.71 32.91 -31.05
N GLU A 28 -16.82 32.53 -30.38
CA GLU A 28 -18.05 33.33 -30.41
C GLU A 28 -17.85 34.70 -29.72
N LYS A 29 -17.05 34.77 -28.69
CA LYS A 29 -16.67 36.02 -28.03
C LYS A 29 -15.89 36.91 -29.01
N ILE A 30 -14.83 36.38 -29.63
CA ILE A 30 -14.04 37.13 -30.63
C ILE A 30 -14.93 37.61 -31.79
N TYR A 31 -15.84 36.77 -32.24
CA TYR A 31 -16.77 37.15 -33.29
C TYR A 31 -17.68 38.34 -32.87
N LYS A 32 -18.26 38.30 -31.67
CA LYS A 32 -19.09 39.37 -31.14
C LYS A 32 -18.30 40.67 -30.99
N ASP A 33 -17.07 40.58 -30.44
CA ASP A 33 -16.20 41.75 -30.24
C ASP A 33 -15.82 42.38 -31.59
N ASN A 34 -15.47 41.59 -32.62
CA ASN A 34 -15.15 42.08 -33.95
C ASN A 34 -16.39 42.69 -34.64
N LEU A 35 -17.58 42.12 -34.45
CA LEU A 35 -18.82 42.64 -35.01
C LEU A 35 -19.19 43.97 -34.36
N GLN A 36 -19.12 44.05 -33.04
CA GLN A 36 -19.36 45.28 -32.31
C GLN A 36 -18.37 46.38 -32.71
N PHE A 37 -17.09 46.05 -32.83
CA PHE A 37 -16.10 47.02 -33.33
C PHE A 37 -16.42 47.52 -34.74
N ALA A 38 -16.86 46.63 -35.63
CA ALA A 38 -17.27 47.06 -36.99
C ALA A 38 -18.49 47.99 -37.00
N ILE A 39 -19.48 47.73 -36.13
CA ILE A 39 -20.65 48.58 -35.94
C ILE A 39 -20.23 49.97 -35.38
N GLU A 40 -19.44 49.97 -34.29
CA GLU A 40 -18.97 51.19 -33.66
C GLU A 40 -18.08 52.02 -34.61
N SER A 41 -17.19 51.36 -35.33
CA SER A 41 -16.35 52.02 -36.34
C SER A 41 -17.21 52.69 -37.46
N THR A 42 -18.27 52.03 -37.91
CA THR A 42 -19.21 52.60 -38.90
C THR A 42 -20.02 53.74 -38.31
N MET A 43 -20.44 53.62 -37.05
CA MET A 43 -21.11 54.70 -36.30
C MET A 43 -20.23 55.95 -36.15
N ASN A 44 -18.96 55.77 -35.82
CA ASN A 44 -18.00 56.84 -35.73
C ASN A 44 -17.74 57.53 -37.08
N LYS A 45 -17.66 56.72 -38.17
CA LYS A 45 -17.55 57.28 -39.51
C LYS A 45 -18.80 58.09 -39.89
N TYR A 46 -20.00 57.58 -39.56
CA TYR A 46 -21.26 58.30 -39.73
C TYR A 46 -21.21 59.66 -39.00
N LEU A 47 -20.79 59.69 -37.73
CA LEU A 47 -20.70 60.93 -36.96
C LEU A 47 -19.73 61.92 -37.58
N ASN A 48 -18.55 61.45 -37.96
CA ASN A 48 -17.55 62.28 -38.62
C ASN A 48 -18.09 62.88 -39.95
N THR A 49 -18.76 62.03 -40.77
CA THR A 49 -19.37 62.46 -42.04
C THR A 49 -20.45 63.51 -41.79
N LYS A 50 -21.33 63.29 -40.79
CA LYS A 50 -22.36 64.28 -40.39
C LYS A 50 -21.71 65.59 -39.95
N SER A 51 -20.71 65.57 -39.07
CA SER A 51 -20.01 66.79 -38.58
C SER A 51 -19.34 67.54 -39.74
N LEU A 52 -18.73 66.86 -40.68
CA LEU A 52 -18.16 67.52 -41.87
C LEU A 52 -19.24 68.18 -42.75
N MET A 53 -20.40 67.56 -42.90
CA MET A 53 -21.54 68.14 -43.61
C MET A 53 -22.08 69.35 -42.86
N ASP A 54 -22.22 69.33 -41.57
CA ASP A 54 -22.68 70.44 -40.75
C ASP A 54 -21.69 71.63 -40.82
N LEU A 55 -20.37 71.39 -40.70
CA LEU A 55 -19.34 72.43 -40.82
C LEU A 55 -19.24 73.12 -42.18
N ASN A 56 -19.54 72.39 -43.25
CA ASN A 56 -19.51 72.91 -44.60
C ASN A 56 -20.92 73.36 -45.13
N SER A 57 -21.91 73.35 -44.25
CA SER A 57 -23.29 73.74 -44.58
C SER A 57 -23.39 75.19 -45.07
N ASP A 58 -22.52 76.06 -44.66
CA ASP A 58 -22.47 77.46 -45.10
C ASP A 58 -22.07 77.61 -46.56
N LYS A 59 -21.22 76.71 -47.08
CA LYS A 59 -20.87 76.64 -48.53
C LYS A 59 -21.99 76.18 -49.41
N LEU A 60 -23.07 75.68 -48.87
CA LEU A 60 -24.32 75.41 -49.54
C LEU A 60 -25.15 76.68 -49.88
N LEU A 61 -24.73 77.88 -49.39
CA LEU A 61 -25.44 79.17 -49.65
C LEU A 61 -25.54 79.45 -51.15
N ASP A 62 -24.50 79.12 -51.88
CA ASP A 62 -24.41 79.42 -53.34
C ASP A 62 -24.89 78.26 -54.24
N ILE A 63 -25.43 77.17 -53.63
CA ILE A 63 -25.81 75.99 -54.37
C ILE A 63 -27.33 75.84 -54.36
N ASP A 64 -27.91 75.62 -55.55
CA ASP A 64 -29.32 75.28 -55.67
C ASP A 64 -29.65 73.90 -55.07
N ILE A 65 -30.25 73.93 -53.87
CA ILE A 65 -30.62 72.77 -53.09
C ILE A 65 -31.68 71.91 -53.76
N ASN A 66 -32.35 72.43 -54.85
CA ASN A 66 -33.30 71.67 -55.63
C ASN A 66 -32.63 70.96 -56.81
N ASN A 67 -31.34 71.25 -57.08
CA ASN A 67 -30.59 70.60 -58.14
C ASN A 67 -29.73 69.46 -57.53
N SER A 68 -30.16 68.24 -57.80
CA SER A 68 -29.45 67.01 -57.29
C SER A 68 -28.02 66.90 -57.79
N ALA A 69 -27.65 67.43 -58.96
CA ALA A 69 -26.29 67.44 -59.45
C ALA A 69 -25.36 68.37 -58.66
N SER A 70 -25.87 69.56 -58.25
CA SER A 70 -25.12 70.51 -57.42
C SER A 70 -24.85 70.02 -56.02
N ILE A 71 -25.83 69.32 -55.40
CA ILE A 71 -25.64 68.70 -54.06
C ILE A 71 -24.69 67.52 -54.22
N LYS A 72 -24.72 66.72 -55.23
CA LYS A 72 -23.80 65.62 -55.49
C LYS A 72 -22.36 66.12 -55.55
N ASN A 73 -22.10 67.16 -56.31
CA ASN A 73 -20.79 67.76 -56.49
C ASN A 73 -20.22 68.29 -55.11
N TRP A 74 -21.10 68.98 -54.35
CA TRP A 74 -20.73 69.47 -53.02
C TRP A 74 -20.41 68.32 -52.03
N LEU A 75 -21.21 67.25 -52.10
CA LEU A 75 -20.95 66.04 -51.25
C LEU A 75 -19.68 65.32 -51.65
N GLU A 76 -19.41 65.18 -52.91
CA GLU A 76 -18.17 64.58 -53.41
C GLU A 76 -16.96 65.36 -52.92
N ILE A 77 -17.00 66.68 -52.96
CA ILE A 77 -15.93 67.55 -52.43
C ILE A 77 -15.87 67.47 -50.91
N THR A 78 -16.99 67.46 -50.17
CA THR A 78 -17.04 67.44 -48.70
C THR A 78 -16.65 66.08 -48.13
N VAL A 79 -17.09 65.01 -48.73
CA VAL A 79 -16.86 63.67 -48.27
C VAL A 79 -15.53 63.13 -48.80
N ASN A 80 -15.20 63.33 -50.05
CA ASN A 80 -13.97 62.80 -50.67
C ASN A 80 -12.77 63.75 -50.50
N GLY A 81 -12.97 65.04 -50.36
CA GLY A 81 -11.89 66.00 -50.13
C GLY A 81 -11.16 65.86 -48.79
N TYR A 82 -11.80 65.26 -47.79
CA TYR A 82 -11.19 64.95 -46.48
C TYR A 82 -10.75 63.49 -46.35
N THR A 83 -10.93 62.67 -47.41
CA THR A 83 -10.54 61.24 -47.39
C THR A 83 -9.29 60.94 -48.20
N ILE A 84 -8.42 61.97 -48.45
CA ILE A 84 -7.25 61.88 -49.36
C ILE A 84 -6.22 60.83 -48.98
N ASN A 85 -6.30 60.20 -47.79
CA ASN A 85 -5.33 59.18 -47.41
C ASN A 85 -5.87 57.87 -46.80
N ASN A 86 -7.20 57.65 -46.79
CA ASN A 86 -7.71 56.38 -46.25
C ASN A 86 -8.64 55.70 -47.29
N VAL A 87 -8.17 54.65 -47.94
CA VAL A 87 -8.97 53.63 -48.59
C VAL A 87 -9.74 52.90 -47.49
N GLU A 88 -10.68 53.61 -46.88
CA GLU A 88 -11.59 52.98 -45.93
C GLU A 88 -12.80 52.46 -46.73
N ASP A 89 -13.12 51.19 -46.59
CA ASP A 89 -14.23 50.45 -47.22
C ASP A 89 -15.62 50.96 -46.76
N TYR A 90 -15.79 52.31 -46.66
CA TYR A 90 -17.05 52.91 -46.27
C TYR A 90 -17.76 53.50 -47.50
N ASN A 91 -19.04 53.26 -47.57
CA ASN A 91 -19.90 53.91 -48.58
C ASN A 91 -20.82 54.92 -47.89
N THR A 92 -21.06 56.05 -48.56
CA THR A 92 -21.93 57.09 -48.06
C THR A 92 -23.03 57.29 -49.07
N GLU A 93 -24.28 57.38 -48.61
CA GLU A 93 -25.45 57.65 -49.44
C GLU A 93 -26.27 58.75 -48.78
N LEU A 94 -26.81 59.61 -49.59
CA LEU A 94 -27.75 60.66 -49.20
C LEU A 94 -29.04 60.56 -49.99
N TYR A 95 -30.15 60.61 -49.25
CA TYR A 95 -31.47 60.59 -49.77
C TYR A 95 -32.28 61.83 -49.38
N SER A 96 -33.20 62.25 -50.20
CA SER A 96 -34.20 63.26 -49.85
C SER A 96 -35.17 62.72 -48.80
N GLN A 97 -35.99 63.60 -48.23
CA GLN A 97 -37.05 63.20 -47.30
C GLN A 97 -38.02 62.20 -47.92
N ASP A 98 -38.27 62.34 -49.24
CA ASP A 98 -39.17 61.52 -50.07
C ASP A 98 -38.50 60.22 -50.56
N ASN A 99 -37.33 59.88 -50.00
CA ASN A 99 -36.56 58.69 -50.35
C ASN A 99 -35.97 58.65 -51.77
N GLN A 100 -35.84 59.82 -52.41
CA GLN A 100 -35.15 59.92 -53.69
C GLN A 100 -33.66 59.99 -53.49
N MET A 101 -32.87 59.14 -54.17
CA MET A 101 -31.42 59.10 -54.05
C MET A 101 -30.79 60.34 -54.66
N ILE A 102 -30.03 61.07 -53.86
CA ILE A 102 -29.29 62.23 -54.32
C ILE A 102 -27.86 61.84 -54.69
N MET A 103 -27.22 61.07 -53.84
CA MET A 103 -25.86 60.58 -54.05
C MET A 103 -25.71 59.18 -53.43
N SER A 104 -24.94 58.34 -54.11
CA SER A 104 -24.47 57.09 -53.54
C SER A 104 -23.13 56.73 -54.16
N ASN A 105 -22.16 56.33 -53.34
CA ASN A 105 -20.93 55.66 -53.79
C ASN A 105 -21.01 54.15 -53.52
N PHE A 106 -22.16 53.65 -53.10
CA PHE A 106 -22.39 52.26 -52.94
C PHE A 106 -22.62 51.55 -54.28
N ASN A 107 -21.71 50.62 -54.61
CA ASN A 107 -21.74 49.92 -55.91
C ASN A 107 -22.60 48.65 -55.94
N GLY A 108 -23.29 48.31 -54.82
CA GLY A 108 -24.14 47.11 -54.76
C GLY A 108 -25.55 47.33 -55.21
N GLN A 109 -26.08 46.40 -56.00
CA GLN A 109 -27.53 46.39 -56.29
C GLN A 109 -28.27 45.85 -55.07
N ILE A 110 -29.12 46.70 -54.48
CA ILE A 110 -29.93 46.35 -53.31
C ILE A 110 -31.32 46.03 -53.74
N GLU A 111 -31.66 44.75 -53.77
CA GLU A 111 -33.01 44.29 -54.07
C GLU A 111 -33.96 44.49 -52.90
N GLY A 112 -35.22 44.85 -53.17
CA GLY A 112 -36.29 44.97 -52.19
C GLY A 112 -36.32 46.29 -51.40
N LYS A 113 -37.17 46.32 -50.36
CA LYS A 113 -37.35 47.52 -49.51
C LYS A 113 -36.12 47.85 -48.74
N ARG A 114 -35.62 49.05 -48.84
CA ARG A 114 -34.45 49.56 -48.06
C ARG A 114 -34.88 50.01 -46.65
N LYS A 115 -34.86 49.10 -45.70
CA LYS A 115 -35.25 49.38 -44.31
C LYS A 115 -34.44 50.49 -43.70
N GLU A 116 -33.13 50.57 -43.98
CA GLU A 116 -32.21 51.62 -43.54
C GLU A 116 -32.64 53.01 -44.00
N ILE A 117 -33.38 53.17 -45.10
CA ILE A 117 -33.94 54.43 -45.53
C ILE A 117 -35.30 54.69 -44.86
N LEU A 118 -36.16 53.67 -44.80
CA LEU A 118 -37.52 53.76 -44.27
C LEU A 118 -37.58 54.01 -42.79
N GLU A 119 -36.66 53.37 -42.04
CA GLU A 119 -36.61 53.42 -40.61
C GLU A 119 -35.67 54.52 -40.00
N ALA A 120 -35.05 55.30 -40.92
CA ALA A 120 -34.25 56.45 -40.52
C ALA A 120 -35.09 57.52 -39.79
N LYS A 121 -34.76 57.81 -38.52
CA LYS A 121 -35.47 58.78 -37.68
C LYS A 121 -34.60 59.99 -37.37
N GLU A 122 -35.26 61.07 -37.05
CA GLU A 122 -34.57 62.26 -36.57
C GLU A 122 -34.02 62.03 -35.15
N ASN A 123 -32.77 62.40 -34.92
CA ASN A 123 -32.05 62.24 -33.65
C ASN A 123 -31.84 60.82 -33.11
N GLU A 124 -32.29 59.78 -33.80
CA GLU A 124 -31.97 58.39 -33.49
C GLU A 124 -31.08 57.78 -34.58
N LYS A 125 -29.98 57.18 -34.15
CA LYS A 125 -29.11 56.43 -35.05
C LYS A 125 -29.52 54.97 -35.03
N THR A 126 -29.91 54.45 -36.17
CA THR A 126 -30.24 53.04 -36.32
C THR A 126 -29.14 52.35 -37.11
N PHE A 127 -28.83 51.11 -36.74
CA PHE A 127 -27.97 50.29 -37.59
C PHE A 127 -28.73 49.00 -38.02
N ILE A 128 -28.49 48.60 -39.25
CA ILE A 128 -29.08 47.38 -39.85
C ILE A 128 -27.98 46.63 -40.57
N ILE A 129 -27.91 45.31 -40.33
CA ILE A 129 -27.01 44.42 -41.06
C ILE A 129 -27.80 43.75 -42.18
N ARG A 130 -27.28 43.84 -43.40
CA ARG A 130 -27.91 43.21 -44.58
C ARG A 130 -26.93 42.36 -45.35
N ASP A 131 -27.46 41.32 -45.98
CA ASP A 131 -26.75 40.50 -46.96
C ASP A 131 -27.06 41.03 -48.36
N ILE A 132 -26.03 41.43 -49.09
CA ILE A 132 -26.13 41.99 -50.43
C ILE A 132 -25.08 41.29 -51.30
N ASN A 133 -25.53 40.58 -52.35
CA ASN A 133 -24.64 39.82 -53.22
C ASN A 133 -23.66 38.88 -52.47
N ASN A 134 -24.15 38.13 -51.46
CA ASN A 134 -23.38 37.24 -50.60
C ASN A 134 -22.30 37.95 -49.77
N LYS A 135 -22.38 39.23 -49.59
CA LYS A 135 -21.55 40.00 -48.66
C LYS A 135 -22.38 40.67 -47.59
N LYS A 136 -21.91 40.74 -46.41
CA LYS A 136 -22.60 41.35 -45.29
C LYS A 136 -22.14 42.79 -45.11
N TYR A 137 -23.11 43.69 -45.06
CA TYR A 137 -22.88 45.11 -44.83
C TYR A 137 -23.61 45.57 -43.59
N VAL A 138 -22.98 46.46 -42.81
CA VAL A 138 -23.65 47.24 -41.78
C VAL A 138 -23.99 48.61 -42.35
N PHE A 139 -25.23 49.02 -42.20
CA PHE A 139 -25.74 50.34 -42.56
C PHE A 139 -26.09 51.08 -41.29
N VAL A 140 -25.56 52.32 -41.15
CA VAL A 140 -25.90 53.25 -40.08
C VAL A 140 -26.66 54.38 -40.75
N SER A 141 -27.86 54.65 -40.28
CA SER A 141 -28.72 55.66 -40.90
C SER A 141 -29.37 56.59 -39.84
N SER A 142 -29.58 57.83 -40.22
CA SER A 142 -30.41 58.78 -39.47
C SER A 142 -30.83 59.93 -40.37
N VAL A 143 -31.84 60.67 -39.96
CA VAL A 143 -32.22 61.94 -40.56
C VAL A 143 -31.32 63.05 -40.09
N ILE A 144 -30.73 63.80 -40.99
CA ILE A 144 -29.91 64.98 -40.75
C ILE A 144 -30.64 66.25 -41.30
N LYS A 145 -30.46 67.36 -40.63
CA LYS A 145 -31.02 68.63 -41.06
C LYS A 145 -29.89 69.51 -41.63
N LEU A 146 -29.96 69.77 -42.94
CA LEU A 146 -29.04 70.67 -43.61
C LEU A 146 -29.82 71.90 -44.00
N ARG A 147 -29.50 73.04 -43.40
CA ARG A 147 -30.36 74.24 -43.45
C ARG A 147 -31.80 73.91 -43.03
N ASN A 148 -32.77 74.24 -43.70
CA ASN A 148 -34.19 73.96 -43.35
C ASN A 148 -34.78 72.74 -44.05
N LYS A 149 -33.99 71.84 -44.68
CA LYS A 149 -34.40 70.60 -45.27
C LYS A 149 -33.89 69.39 -44.64
N ASN A 150 -34.71 68.35 -44.54
CA ASN A 150 -34.33 67.05 -43.94
C ASN A 150 -33.81 66.15 -45.02
N PHE A 151 -32.71 65.48 -44.78
CA PHE A 151 -32.06 64.46 -45.60
C PHE A 151 -31.83 63.21 -44.82
N LYS A 152 -31.74 62.03 -45.45
CA LYS A 152 -31.37 60.79 -44.83
C LYS A 152 -29.91 60.48 -45.19
N LEU A 153 -29.05 60.52 -44.24
CA LEU A 153 -27.63 60.14 -44.37
C LEU A 153 -27.48 58.67 -44.00
N ILE A 154 -26.85 57.93 -44.87
CA ILE A 154 -26.54 56.51 -44.64
C ILE A 154 -25.03 56.31 -44.85
N VAL A 155 -24.39 55.65 -43.90
CA VAL A 155 -23.01 55.17 -44.05
C VAL A 155 -23.01 53.66 -43.92
N SER A 156 -22.37 52.97 -44.84
CA SER A 156 -22.26 51.53 -44.82
C SER A 156 -20.83 51.06 -44.92
N LYS A 157 -20.57 49.86 -44.36
CA LYS A 157 -19.27 49.21 -44.37
C LYS A 157 -19.46 47.73 -44.72
N ASP A 158 -18.56 47.19 -45.55
CA ASP A 158 -18.44 45.74 -45.77
C ASP A 158 -17.90 45.08 -44.50
N ILE A 159 -18.70 44.20 -43.89
CA ILE A 159 -18.34 43.45 -42.67
C ILE A 159 -18.24 41.96 -42.97
N ASP A 160 -18.20 41.52 -44.20
CA ASP A 160 -18.12 40.12 -44.61
C ASP A 160 -16.85 39.46 -44.08
N TYR A 161 -15.77 40.26 -43.96
CA TYR A 161 -14.52 39.78 -43.35
C TYR A 161 -14.70 39.26 -41.91
N VAL A 162 -15.64 39.81 -41.13
CA VAL A 162 -15.92 39.40 -39.75
C VAL A 162 -16.50 37.98 -39.76
N TYR A 163 -17.40 37.69 -40.66
CA TYR A 163 -18.01 36.38 -40.82
C TYR A 163 -17.05 35.37 -41.40
N LYS A 164 -16.24 35.75 -42.39
CA LYS A 164 -15.17 34.89 -42.94
C LYS A 164 -14.13 34.54 -41.90
N LYS A 165 -13.71 35.50 -41.08
CA LYS A 165 -12.76 35.31 -40.00
C LYS A 165 -13.30 34.36 -38.93
N ARG A 166 -14.61 34.41 -38.62
CA ARG A 166 -15.27 33.45 -37.71
C ARG A 166 -15.11 32.03 -38.24
N ILE A 167 -15.41 31.78 -39.53
CA ILE A 167 -15.30 30.47 -40.18
C ILE A 167 -13.84 29.99 -40.19
N ASP A 168 -12.91 30.87 -40.49
CA ASP A 168 -11.48 30.54 -40.50
C ASP A 168 -10.97 30.21 -39.10
N ASN A 169 -11.42 30.93 -38.07
CA ASN A 169 -11.11 30.62 -36.67
C ASN A 169 -11.66 29.24 -36.27
N TYR A 170 -12.88 28.88 -36.71
CA TYR A 170 -13.41 27.53 -36.47
C TYR A 170 -12.58 26.45 -37.15
N ARG A 171 -12.14 26.68 -38.39
CA ARG A 171 -11.29 25.73 -39.11
C ARG A 171 -9.93 25.52 -38.43
N LYS A 172 -9.29 26.63 -38.04
CA LYS A 172 -8.02 26.58 -37.32
C LYS A 172 -8.17 25.88 -35.96
N PHE A 173 -9.24 26.18 -35.22
CA PHE A 173 -9.55 25.57 -33.97
C PHE A 173 -9.79 24.06 -34.12
N LEU A 174 -10.51 23.62 -35.13
CA LEU A 174 -10.76 22.20 -35.39
C LEU A 174 -9.46 21.43 -35.63
N MET A 175 -8.50 21.99 -36.37
CA MET A 175 -7.19 21.37 -36.57
C MET A 175 -6.41 21.29 -35.27
N LEU A 176 -6.44 22.35 -34.46
CA LEU A 176 -5.78 22.41 -33.15
C LEU A 176 -6.43 21.42 -32.18
N ASP A 177 -7.77 21.35 -32.14
CA ASP A 177 -8.53 20.42 -31.27
C ASP A 177 -8.21 18.97 -31.60
N LEU A 178 -8.19 18.61 -32.88
CA LEU A 178 -7.81 17.25 -33.32
C LEU A 178 -6.38 16.91 -32.93
N SER A 179 -5.42 17.82 -33.16
CA SER A 179 -4.02 17.57 -32.86
C SER A 179 -3.76 17.44 -31.34
N THR A 180 -4.35 18.31 -30.51
CA THR A 180 -4.24 18.26 -29.07
C THR A 180 -4.88 17.01 -28.48
N ASN A 181 -6.07 16.62 -28.96
CA ASN A 181 -6.73 15.39 -28.54
C ASN A 181 -5.92 14.14 -28.90
N LEU A 182 -5.26 14.10 -30.06
CA LEU A 182 -4.39 12.99 -30.45
C LEU A 182 -3.16 12.86 -29.52
N ILE A 183 -2.49 13.97 -29.25
CA ILE A 183 -1.33 14.01 -28.34
C ILE A 183 -1.74 13.58 -26.93
N LEU A 184 -2.85 14.10 -26.43
CA LEU A 184 -3.39 13.74 -25.13
C LEU A 184 -3.79 12.27 -25.03
N ALA A 185 -4.44 11.74 -26.08
CA ALA A 185 -4.80 10.33 -26.13
C ALA A 185 -3.56 9.43 -26.02
N MET A 186 -2.49 9.78 -26.74
CA MET A 186 -1.22 9.04 -26.66
C MET A 186 -0.57 9.14 -25.26
N GLY A 187 -0.48 10.35 -24.71
CA GLY A 187 0.07 10.57 -23.36
C GLY A 187 -0.73 9.86 -22.28
N MET A 188 -2.06 10.00 -22.28
CA MET A 188 -2.96 9.35 -21.33
C MET A 188 -2.96 7.83 -21.44
N TYR A 189 -2.79 7.28 -22.64
CA TYR A 189 -2.63 5.84 -22.83
C TYR A 189 -1.38 5.32 -22.13
N ILE A 190 -0.24 5.99 -22.32
CA ILE A 190 1.04 5.60 -21.70
C ILE A 190 0.94 5.71 -20.18
N ILE A 191 0.51 6.85 -19.66
CA ILE A 191 0.39 7.10 -18.22
C ILE A 191 -0.56 6.09 -17.56
N SER A 192 -1.77 5.93 -18.11
CA SER A 192 -2.78 5.04 -17.56
C SER A 192 -2.32 3.57 -17.53
N LYS A 193 -1.60 3.14 -18.56
CA LYS A 193 -1.06 1.77 -18.64
C LYS A 193 0.08 1.57 -17.63
N ASN A 194 0.99 2.52 -17.52
CA ASN A 194 2.16 2.42 -16.63
C ASN A 194 1.73 2.45 -15.15
N LEU A 195 0.77 3.28 -14.77
CA LEU A 195 0.25 3.33 -13.40
C LEU A 195 -0.58 2.10 -13.02
N THR A 196 -1.28 1.49 -13.98
CA THR A 196 -2.22 0.41 -13.64
C THR A 196 -1.59 -0.99 -13.75
N ASN A 197 -0.58 -1.17 -14.58
CA ASN A 197 0.07 -2.47 -14.79
C ASN A 197 0.65 -3.08 -13.50
N PRO A 198 1.39 -2.34 -12.66
CA PRO A 198 1.91 -2.87 -11.39
C PRO A 198 0.78 -3.34 -10.46
N LEU A 199 -0.31 -2.58 -10.36
CA LEU A 199 -1.48 -2.93 -9.53
C LEU A 199 -2.17 -4.22 -10.00
N VAL A 200 -2.22 -4.46 -11.32
CA VAL A 200 -2.75 -5.72 -11.87
C VAL A 200 -1.84 -6.89 -11.50
N LYS A 201 -0.52 -6.73 -11.64
CA LYS A 201 0.46 -7.75 -11.24
C LYS A 201 0.34 -8.09 -9.75
N LEU A 202 0.28 -7.07 -8.87
CA LEU A 202 0.04 -7.25 -7.43
C LEU A 202 -1.25 -8.03 -7.15
N SER A 203 -2.34 -7.69 -7.86
CA SER A 203 -3.61 -8.41 -7.74
C SER A 203 -3.50 -9.87 -8.16
N ASP A 204 -2.73 -10.18 -9.19
CA ASP A 204 -2.57 -11.55 -9.66
C ASP A 204 -1.69 -12.37 -8.70
N VAL A 205 -0.59 -11.81 -8.19
CA VAL A 205 0.22 -12.44 -7.13
C VAL A 205 -0.63 -12.67 -5.87
N SER A 206 -1.44 -11.69 -5.47
CA SER A 206 -2.37 -11.82 -4.32
C SER A 206 -3.35 -12.99 -4.48
N LYS A 207 -3.85 -13.24 -5.71
CA LYS A 207 -4.72 -14.40 -5.99
C LYS A 207 -4.00 -15.74 -5.85
N ASP A 208 -2.72 -15.79 -6.26
CA ASP A 208 -1.95 -17.03 -6.15
C ASP A 208 -1.60 -17.33 -4.69
N ILE A 209 -1.28 -16.31 -3.89
CA ILE A 209 -1.11 -16.41 -2.43
C ILE A 209 -2.40 -16.91 -1.77
N ALA A 210 -3.57 -16.37 -2.16
CA ALA A 210 -4.86 -16.81 -1.64
C ALA A 210 -5.19 -18.27 -1.96
N LYS A 211 -4.56 -18.86 -2.98
CA LYS A 211 -4.65 -20.30 -3.30
C LYS A 211 -3.62 -21.15 -2.55
N GLY A 212 -2.76 -20.54 -1.73
CA GLY A 212 -1.75 -21.24 -0.93
C GLY A 212 -0.35 -21.27 -1.52
N ASP A 213 -0.09 -20.58 -2.64
CA ASP A 213 1.27 -20.44 -3.21
C ASP A 213 1.97 -19.22 -2.62
N TYR A 214 2.58 -19.38 -1.45
CA TYR A 214 3.30 -18.33 -0.74
C TYR A 214 4.72 -18.06 -1.26
N SER A 215 5.19 -18.82 -2.26
CA SER A 215 6.51 -18.63 -2.86
C SER A 215 6.57 -17.47 -3.85
N LYS A 216 5.41 -16.98 -4.28
CA LYS A 216 5.30 -15.89 -5.24
C LYS A 216 5.63 -14.55 -4.59
N ARG A 217 6.30 -13.68 -5.36
CA ARG A 217 6.60 -12.30 -4.98
C ARG A 217 6.16 -11.34 -6.08
N ALA A 218 5.80 -10.13 -5.67
CA ALA A 218 5.63 -9.04 -6.61
C ALA A 218 7.00 -8.65 -7.21
N GLU A 219 7.01 -8.36 -8.53
CA GLU A 219 8.20 -7.79 -9.16
C GLU A 219 8.41 -6.38 -8.58
N GLU A 220 9.53 -6.16 -7.94
CA GLU A 220 9.88 -4.83 -7.43
C GLU A 220 10.25 -3.94 -8.61
N SER A 221 9.45 -2.90 -8.83
CA SER A 221 9.83 -1.83 -9.74
C SER A 221 10.91 -0.98 -9.07
N ASN A 222 11.95 -0.58 -9.83
CA ASN A 222 12.98 0.34 -9.34
C ASN A 222 12.44 1.77 -9.12
N ASN A 223 11.13 1.95 -9.05
CA ASN A 223 10.48 3.22 -8.84
C ASN A 223 10.44 3.55 -7.35
N ASN A 224 10.96 4.71 -6.98
CA ASN A 224 10.85 5.25 -5.61
C ASN A 224 9.52 5.99 -5.38
N ASP A 225 8.44 5.57 -6.07
CA ASP A 225 7.09 6.10 -5.90
C ASP A 225 6.26 5.24 -4.93
N GLU A 226 5.02 5.65 -4.69
CA GLU A 226 4.07 4.97 -3.80
C GLU A 226 3.79 3.53 -4.24
N ILE A 227 3.88 3.25 -5.54
CA ILE A 227 3.68 1.90 -6.09
C ILE A 227 4.87 1.00 -5.74
N GLY A 228 6.10 1.49 -5.91
CA GLY A 228 7.30 0.74 -5.52
C GLY A 228 7.36 0.46 -4.02
N ILE A 229 6.94 1.41 -3.18
CA ILE A 229 6.79 1.21 -1.73
C ILE A 229 5.75 0.13 -1.43
N LEU A 230 4.60 0.16 -2.14
CA LEU A 230 3.54 -0.84 -1.97
C LEU A 230 4.02 -2.25 -2.36
N GLU A 231 4.74 -2.40 -3.48
CA GLU A 231 5.33 -3.68 -3.92
C GLU A 231 6.28 -4.26 -2.87
N LYS A 232 7.15 -3.43 -2.32
CA LYS A 232 8.11 -3.82 -1.28
C LYS A 232 7.41 -4.23 0.03
N ASN A 233 6.46 -3.43 0.50
CA ASN A 233 5.70 -3.75 1.71
C ASN A 233 4.86 -5.02 1.53
N PHE A 234 4.33 -5.25 0.34
CA PHE A 234 3.61 -6.46 -0.01
C PHE A 234 4.52 -7.69 0.09
N ASN A 235 5.74 -7.63 -0.44
CA ASN A 235 6.72 -8.72 -0.35
C ASN A 235 7.13 -9.01 1.11
N ILE A 236 7.38 -7.96 1.92
CA ILE A 236 7.67 -8.10 3.35
C ILE A 236 6.51 -8.81 4.08
N MET A 237 5.28 -8.45 3.77
CA MET A 237 4.10 -9.11 4.35
C MET A 237 4.06 -10.60 4.00
N ILE A 238 4.38 -10.96 2.76
CA ILE A 238 4.40 -12.37 2.32
C ILE A 238 5.51 -13.12 3.05
N ASP A 239 6.70 -12.54 3.22
CA ASP A 239 7.81 -13.16 3.96
C ASP A 239 7.39 -13.49 5.40
N VAL A 240 6.71 -12.58 6.07
CA VAL A 240 6.18 -12.82 7.43
C VAL A 240 5.15 -13.95 7.44
N ILE A 241 4.25 -13.98 6.46
CA ILE A 241 3.23 -15.04 6.36
C ILE A 241 3.88 -16.39 6.10
N GLU A 242 4.84 -16.48 5.19
CA GLU A 242 5.56 -17.71 4.85
C GLU A 242 6.30 -18.26 6.06
N ASN A 243 7.07 -17.41 6.77
CA ASN A 243 7.76 -17.78 7.99
C ASN A 243 6.81 -18.28 9.09
N ASN A 244 5.68 -17.60 9.30
CA ASN A 244 4.68 -18.03 10.28
C ASN A 244 4.06 -19.39 9.92
N ILE A 245 3.83 -19.65 8.64
CA ILE A 245 3.30 -20.96 8.18
C ILE A 245 4.32 -22.07 8.39
N GLU A 246 5.61 -21.81 8.12
CA GLU A 246 6.68 -22.78 8.38
C GLU A 246 6.81 -23.08 9.87
N GLU A 247 6.77 -22.05 10.71
CA GLU A 247 6.78 -22.21 12.17
C GLU A 247 5.57 -23.02 12.65
N LEU A 248 4.36 -22.70 12.17
CA LEU A 248 3.16 -23.46 12.52
C LEU A 248 3.24 -24.94 12.08
N LYS A 249 3.79 -25.21 10.91
CA LYS A 249 4.03 -26.59 10.44
C LYS A 249 5.01 -27.32 11.39
N TYR A 250 6.13 -26.67 11.68
CA TYR A 250 7.12 -27.24 12.61
C TYR A 250 6.52 -27.56 13.98
N LEU A 251 5.74 -26.61 14.55
CA LEU A 251 5.05 -26.82 15.83
C LEU A 251 4.01 -27.96 15.76
N ASN A 252 3.25 -28.04 14.67
CA ASN A 252 2.28 -29.11 14.48
C ASN A 252 2.95 -30.49 14.36
N ASP A 253 4.02 -30.59 13.57
CA ASP A 253 4.79 -31.82 13.41
C ASP A 253 5.47 -32.23 14.75
N SER A 254 5.96 -31.28 15.51
CA SER A 254 6.50 -31.53 16.84
C SER A 254 5.42 -32.05 17.81
N LYS A 255 4.23 -31.44 17.78
CA LYS A 255 3.06 -31.91 18.55
C LYS A 255 2.64 -33.32 18.16
N GLN A 256 2.63 -33.65 16.88
CA GLN A 256 2.26 -34.98 16.39
C GLN A 256 3.29 -36.02 16.85
N ARG A 257 4.60 -35.73 16.70
CA ARG A 257 5.67 -36.63 17.20
C ARG A 257 5.55 -36.88 18.69
N PHE A 258 5.19 -35.85 19.48
CA PHE A 258 4.97 -35.99 20.91
C PHE A 258 3.81 -36.95 21.21
N ILE A 259 2.66 -36.81 20.54
CA ILE A 259 1.48 -37.67 20.71
C ILE A 259 1.80 -39.14 20.32
N ASP A 260 2.48 -39.34 19.20
CA ASP A 260 2.86 -40.64 18.72
C ASP A 260 3.79 -41.36 19.70
N SER A 261 4.81 -40.65 20.20
CA SER A 261 5.76 -41.15 21.21
C SER A 261 5.06 -41.48 22.52
N LEU A 262 4.19 -40.60 23.01
CA LEU A 262 3.39 -40.82 24.20
C LEU A 262 2.53 -42.06 24.10
N THR A 263 1.81 -42.20 22.96
CA THR A 263 0.96 -43.37 22.73
C THR A 263 1.76 -44.65 22.74
N HIS A 264 2.95 -44.66 22.16
CA HIS A 264 3.86 -45.81 22.17
C HIS A 264 4.37 -46.14 23.56
N GLU A 265 4.82 -45.14 24.35
CA GLU A 265 5.36 -45.36 25.70
C GLU A 265 4.29 -45.74 26.72
N ILE A 266 3.01 -45.42 26.49
CA ILE A 266 1.88 -45.91 27.31
C ILE A 266 1.47 -47.33 26.89
N LYS A 267 1.42 -47.63 25.60
CA LYS A 267 0.97 -48.92 25.09
C LYS A 267 1.85 -50.09 25.55
N THR A 268 3.16 -49.92 25.57
CA THR A 268 4.14 -50.96 25.91
C THR A 268 3.92 -51.51 27.32
N PRO A 269 3.93 -50.68 28.41
CA PRO A 269 3.70 -51.19 29.76
C PRO A 269 2.30 -51.77 29.96
N ILE A 270 1.26 -51.19 29.34
CA ILE A 270 -0.10 -51.71 29.42
C ILE A 270 -0.15 -53.13 28.82
N THR A 271 0.44 -53.33 27.65
CA THR A 271 0.49 -54.63 27.00
C THR A 271 1.21 -55.67 27.86
N SER A 272 2.31 -55.26 28.51
CA SER A 272 3.07 -56.14 29.46
C SER A 272 2.21 -56.51 30.65
N ILE A 273 1.54 -55.54 31.29
CA ILE A 273 0.66 -55.77 32.44
C ILE A 273 -0.45 -56.76 32.05
N ILE A 274 -1.13 -56.51 30.95
CA ILE A 274 -2.20 -57.42 30.45
C ILE A 274 -1.64 -58.82 30.22
N GLY A 275 -0.50 -58.95 29.50
CA GLY A 275 0.11 -60.24 29.18
C GLY A 275 0.48 -61.08 30.41
N TYR A 276 1.13 -60.44 31.43
CA TYR A 276 1.45 -61.12 32.67
C TYR A 276 0.20 -61.44 33.52
N SER A 277 -0.80 -60.57 33.50
CA SER A 277 -2.08 -60.83 34.17
C SER A 277 -2.80 -62.00 33.55
N ASP A 278 -2.86 -62.06 32.19
CA ASP A 278 -3.45 -63.17 31.46
C ASP A 278 -2.72 -64.50 31.73
N LEU A 279 -1.38 -64.47 31.83
CA LEU A 279 -0.57 -65.65 32.18
C LEU A 279 -0.98 -66.19 33.59
N LEU A 280 -1.12 -65.32 34.56
CA LEU A 280 -1.52 -65.65 35.92
C LEU A 280 -2.96 -66.19 36.00
N LEU A 281 -3.87 -65.68 35.16
CA LEU A 281 -5.28 -66.07 35.14
C LEU A 281 -5.54 -67.38 34.40
N LYS A 282 -4.84 -67.58 33.28
CA LYS A 282 -5.13 -68.71 32.35
C LYS A 282 -4.23 -69.91 32.53
N SER A 283 -3.10 -69.84 33.26
CA SER A 283 -2.14 -70.91 33.37
C SER A 283 -1.87 -71.29 34.82
N LYS A 284 -1.73 -72.62 35.10
CA LYS A 284 -1.18 -73.08 36.38
C LYS A 284 0.34 -72.90 36.36
N VAL A 285 0.79 -71.75 36.92
CA VAL A 285 2.19 -71.39 36.99
C VAL A 285 2.78 -71.78 38.37
N ASN A 286 4.07 -72.13 38.43
CA ASN A 286 4.77 -72.37 39.68
C ASN A 286 4.96 -71.03 40.47
N GLU A 287 5.30 -71.11 41.75
CA GLU A 287 5.41 -69.97 42.63
C GLU A 287 6.50 -69.00 42.15
N GLU A 288 7.59 -69.48 41.60
CA GLU A 288 8.68 -68.64 41.09
C GLU A 288 8.20 -67.76 39.90
N ILE A 289 7.47 -68.37 38.93
CA ILE A 289 6.90 -67.64 37.78
C ILE A 289 5.83 -66.68 38.27
N ARG A 290 5.01 -67.05 39.26
CA ARG A 290 3.99 -66.19 39.86
C ARG A 290 4.60 -64.92 40.45
N VAL A 291 5.61 -65.03 41.30
CA VAL A 291 6.32 -63.93 41.92
C VAL A 291 6.97 -63.05 40.87
N LYS A 292 7.59 -63.67 39.87
CA LYS A 292 8.24 -62.91 38.77
C LYS A 292 7.22 -62.14 37.95
N ALA A 293 6.07 -62.70 37.58
CA ALA A 293 5.01 -62.04 36.85
C ALA A 293 4.42 -60.87 37.66
N LEU A 294 4.14 -61.05 38.93
CA LEU A 294 3.67 -59.99 39.81
C LEU A 294 4.70 -58.86 39.96
N SER A 295 5.99 -59.18 40.04
CA SER A 295 7.08 -58.19 40.06
C SER A 295 7.12 -57.37 38.78
N TYR A 296 6.93 -57.99 37.56
CA TYR A 296 6.85 -57.25 36.32
C TYR A 296 5.62 -56.35 36.23
N ILE A 297 4.43 -56.83 36.64
CA ILE A 297 3.21 -56.03 36.70
C ILE A 297 3.43 -54.78 37.58
N ASN A 298 3.98 -54.98 38.78
CA ASN A 298 4.26 -53.89 39.70
C ASN A 298 5.28 -52.89 39.16
N SER A 299 6.34 -53.38 38.51
CA SER A 299 7.36 -52.54 37.86
C SER A 299 6.77 -51.66 36.74
N GLU A 300 5.96 -52.26 35.84
CA GLU A 300 5.35 -51.52 34.75
C GLU A 300 4.25 -50.52 35.22
N ALA A 301 3.50 -50.88 36.30
CA ALA A 301 2.57 -49.96 36.94
C ALA A 301 3.28 -48.74 37.54
N LYS A 302 4.38 -48.94 38.26
CA LYS A 302 5.23 -47.83 38.77
C LYS A 302 5.83 -46.97 37.67
N ARG A 303 6.19 -47.60 36.55
CA ARG A 303 6.67 -46.85 35.36
C ARG A 303 5.59 -45.97 34.79
N LEU A 304 4.35 -46.44 34.67
CA LEU A 304 3.20 -45.63 34.19
C LEU A 304 2.89 -44.49 35.16
N GLU A 305 2.98 -44.69 36.48
CA GLU A 305 2.82 -43.65 37.48
C GLU A 305 3.88 -42.55 37.33
N SER A 306 5.16 -42.94 37.15
CA SER A 306 6.25 -42.00 36.89
C SER A 306 6.07 -41.21 35.58
N LEU A 307 5.64 -41.89 34.52
CA LEU A 307 5.31 -41.25 33.24
C LEU A 307 4.20 -40.18 33.41
N ASN A 308 3.09 -40.55 34.07
CA ASN A 308 1.97 -39.66 34.33
C ASN A 308 2.39 -38.44 35.17
N SER A 309 3.13 -38.68 36.27
CA SER A 309 3.67 -37.59 37.11
C SER A 309 4.58 -36.63 36.32
N THR A 310 5.40 -37.16 35.42
CA THR A 310 6.31 -36.36 34.60
C THR A 310 5.56 -35.55 33.51
N LEU A 311 4.51 -36.13 32.93
CA LEU A 311 3.62 -35.45 32.00
C LEU A 311 2.86 -34.31 32.67
N LEU A 312 2.32 -34.55 33.88
CA LEU A 312 1.66 -33.47 34.62
C LEU A 312 2.59 -32.31 34.90
N LYS A 313 3.86 -32.59 35.28
CA LYS A 313 4.86 -31.53 35.46
C LYS A 313 5.07 -30.73 34.18
N LEU A 314 5.17 -31.38 33.01
CA LEU A 314 5.30 -30.71 31.69
C LEU A 314 4.10 -29.81 31.40
N ILE A 315 2.88 -30.25 31.73
CA ILE A 315 1.66 -29.46 31.51
C ILE A 315 1.60 -28.26 32.43
N PHE A 316 1.93 -28.44 33.74
CA PHE A 316 1.92 -27.35 34.71
C PHE A 316 2.98 -26.29 34.42
N ILE A 317 4.15 -26.68 33.90
CA ILE A 317 5.20 -25.76 33.50
C ILE A 317 4.74 -24.75 32.46
N LYS A 318 3.81 -25.16 31.57
CA LYS A 318 3.23 -24.27 30.53
C LYS A 318 2.08 -23.36 31.00
N GLN A 319 1.57 -23.51 32.23
CA GLN A 319 0.54 -22.67 32.80
C GLN A 319 1.18 -21.50 33.56
N GLU A 320 0.99 -20.29 33.12
CA GLU A 320 1.69 -19.03 33.47
C GLU A 320 1.52 -18.50 34.94
N ASN A 321 1.29 -19.30 35.93
CA ASN A 321 1.21 -18.83 37.32
C ASN A 321 2.49 -19.18 38.10
N THR A 322 3.63 -18.55 37.74
CA THR A 322 4.89 -18.70 38.46
C THR A 322 5.07 -17.56 39.46
N GLU A 323 5.23 -17.91 40.76
CA GLU A 323 5.62 -16.93 41.79
C GLU A 323 7.13 -16.77 41.79
N ASN A 324 7.66 -15.81 41.04
CA ASN A 324 9.09 -15.55 40.97
C ASN A 324 9.58 -14.86 42.25
N THR A 325 10.57 -15.46 42.90
CA THR A 325 11.24 -14.92 44.08
C THR A 325 12.76 -15.02 43.94
N PHE A 326 13.49 -14.17 44.66
CA PHE A 326 14.94 -14.27 44.68
C PHE A 326 15.38 -15.42 45.59
N ILE A 327 15.93 -16.47 45.01
CA ILE A 327 16.30 -17.70 45.71
C ILE A 327 17.80 -17.92 45.59
N ASP A 328 18.39 -18.32 46.69
CA ASP A 328 19.81 -18.71 46.75
C ASP A 328 20.01 -20.05 46.03
N ILE A 329 20.86 -20.07 44.99
CA ILE A 329 21.08 -21.26 44.16
C ILE A 329 21.78 -22.38 44.95
N GLU A 330 22.61 -22.04 45.94
CA GLU A 330 23.29 -23.01 46.84
C GLU A 330 22.25 -23.83 47.60
N SER A 331 21.21 -23.17 48.14
CA SER A 331 20.13 -23.83 48.88
C SER A 331 19.35 -24.83 48.03
N ILE A 332 19.15 -24.54 46.74
CA ILE A 332 18.44 -25.44 45.81
C ILE A 332 19.28 -26.66 45.48
N ILE A 333 20.55 -26.45 45.22
CA ILE A 333 21.48 -27.55 44.92
C ILE A 333 21.63 -28.49 46.14
N ASP A 334 21.79 -27.93 47.34
CA ASP A 334 21.86 -28.71 48.57
C ASP A 334 20.61 -29.54 48.82
N ASN A 335 19.43 -28.97 48.62
CA ASN A 335 18.16 -29.69 48.76
C ASN A 335 18.04 -30.82 47.74
N SER A 336 18.41 -30.57 46.47
CA SER A 336 18.40 -31.56 45.41
C SER A 336 19.35 -32.74 45.71
N ILE A 337 20.51 -32.46 46.24
CA ILE A 337 21.50 -33.47 46.65
C ILE A 337 20.99 -34.29 47.84
N LYS A 338 20.40 -33.65 48.86
CA LYS A 338 19.83 -34.34 50.02
C LYS A 338 18.74 -35.32 49.57
N THR A 339 17.86 -34.97 48.66
CA THR A 339 16.80 -35.85 48.14
C THR A 339 17.34 -37.05 47.34
N MET A 340 18.56 -36.92 46.80
CA MET A 340 19.21 -37.96 45.97
C MET A 340 20.31 -38.72 46.71
N ASN A 341 20.52 -38.42 47.98
CA ASN A 341 21.63 -38.99 48.76
C ASN A 341 21.67 -40.54 48.75
N TYR A 342 20.48 -41.17 48.80
CA TYR A 342 20.41 -42.64 48.70
C TYR A 342 20.96 -43.16 47.35
N LYS A 343 20.64 -42.51 46.22
CA LYS A 343 21.13 -42.91 44.91
C LYS A 343 22.64 -42.66 44.76
N LEU A 344 23.14 -41.59 45.34
CA LEU A 344 24.57 -41.27 45.34
C LEU A 344 25.38 -42.30 46.12
N GLN A 345 24.93 -42.64 47.33
CA GLN A 345 25.57 -43.67 48.18
C GLN A 345 25.50 -45.06 47.56
N SER A 346 24.34 -45.45 46.97
CA SER A 346 24.20 -46.76 46.35
C SER A 346 25.09 -46.98 45.14
N ASN A 347 25.46 -45.90 44.40
CA ASN A 347 26.36 -45.95 43.25
C ASN A 347 27.81 -45.51 43.61
N ASN A 348 28.09 -45.19 44.86
CA ASN A 348 29.37 -44.67 45.36
C ASN A 348 29.87 -43.45 44.52
N ILE A 349 29.00 -42.49 44.32
CA ILE A 349 29.28 -41.26 43.53
C ILE A 349 29.55 -40.10 44.47
N ASP A 350 30.71 -39.47 44.32
CA ASP A 350 31.09 -38.27 45.06
C ASP A 350 30.61 -37.00 44.35
N ILE A 351 30.16 -35.98 45.15
CA ILE A 351 29.77 -34.68 44.59
C ILE A 351 30.74 -33.59 45.06
N LYS A 352 31.33 -32.87 44.10
CA LYS A 352 32.20 -31.74 44.37
C LYS A 352 31.46 -30.45 43.98
N ILE A 353 31.28 -29.54 44.95
CA ILE A 353 30.55 -28.30 44.80
C ILE A 353 31.49 -27.12 44.97
N ARG A 354 31.48 -26.20 43.99
CA ARG A 354 32.23 -24.93 44.01
C ARG A 354 31.33 -23.81 43.49
N LEU A 355 30.64 -23.11 44.38
CA LEU A 355 29.66 -22.10 43.99
C LEU A 355 30.08 -20.71 44.47
N LYS A 356 29.93 -19.70 43.60
CA LYS A 356 29.86 -18.31 44.03
C LYS A 356 28.42 -17.98 44.42
N LYS A 357 28.26 -17.29 45.56
CA LYS A 357 26.94 -16.92 46.09
C LYS A 357 26.20 -16.00 45.11
N VAL A 358 24.95 -16.33 44.85
CA VAL A 358 24.04 -15.54 44.00
C VAL A 358 22.60 -15.92 44.30
N LYS A 359 21.71 -14.91 44.23
CA LYS A 359 20.26 -15.15 44.24
C LYS A 359 19.73 -14.94 42.84
N ILE A 360 18.91 -15.89 42.37
CA ILE A 360 18.27 -15.88 41.04
C ILE A 360 16.78 -15.66 41.20
N LEU A 361 16.18 -14.88 40.28
CA LEU A 361 14.75 -14.56 40.24
C LEU A 361 14.01 -15.65 39.46
N VAL A 362 13.44 -16.62 40.16
CA VAL A 362 12.77 -17.80 39.56
C VAL A 362 11.69 -18.34 40.49
N ASP A 363 10.83 -19.22 39.98
CA ASP A 363 9.97 -20.06 40.84
C ASP A 363 10.79 -21.20 41.47
N LYS A 364 10.66 -21.35 42.78
CA LYS A 364 11.39 -22.35 43.54
C LYS A 364 11.16 -23.78 43.05
N ASN A 365 9.91 -24.13 42.79
CA ASN A 365 9.57 -25.50 42.42
C ASN A 365 10.12 -25.85 41.05
N LEU A 366 10.04 -24.89 40.08
CA LEU A 366 10.52 -25.12 38.73
C LEU A 366 12.06 -25.28 38.68
N ILE A 367 12.78 -24.42 39.39
CA ILE A 367 14.26 -24.53 39.41
C ILE A 367 14.75 -25.76 40.19
N GLU A 368 14.04 -26.17 41.26
CA GLU A 368 14.30 -27.45 41.93
C GLU A 368 14.08 -28.64 40.99
N VAL A 369 13.02 -28.62 40.17
CA VAL A 369 12.79 -29.66 39.14
C VAL A 369 13.91 -29.65 38.11
N LEU A 370 14.36 -28.49 37.65
CA LEU A 370 15.48 -28.36 36.70
C LEU A 370 16.74 -29.00 37.24
N ILE A 371 17.20 -28.53 38.40
CA ILE A 371 18.47 -28.98 39.05
C ILE A 371 18.39 -30.47 39.38
N SER A 372 17.27 -30.94 39.96
CA SER A 372 17.07 -32.35 40.28
C SER A 372 17.12 -33.26 39.05
N ASN A 373 16.50 -32.86 37.93
CA ASN A 373 16.58 -33.65 36.69
C ASN A 373 18.00 -33.72 36.14
N LEU A 374 18.76 -32.61 36.20
CA LEU A 374 20.15 -32.60 35.72
C LEU A 374 21.05 -33.50 36.58
N ILE A 375 20.92 -33.41 37.91
CA ILE A 375 21.70 -34.27 38.85
C ILE A 375 21.29 -35.74 38.67
N ASP A 376 19.99 -36.06 38.57
CA ASP A 376 19.53 -37.46 38.37
C ASP A 376 20.03 -38.05 37.03
N ASN A 377 20.07 -37.24 35.96
CA ASN A 377 20.67 -37.66 34.70
C ASN A 377 22.18 -37.90 34.84
N SER A 378 22.90 -37.05 35.51
CA SER A 378 24.33 -37.22 35.78
C SER A 378 24.61 -38.49 36.61
N ILE A 379 23.80 -38.79 37.62
CA ILE A 379 23.90 -40.04 38.40
C ILE A 379 23.68 -41.26 37.51
N LYS A 380 22.62 -41.26 36.65
CA LYS A 380 22.29 -42.38 35.76
C LYS A 380 23.34 -42.60 34.66
N ALA A 381 24.00 -41.52 34.19
CA ALA A 381 25.06 -41.62 33.20
C ALA A 381 26.40 -42.05 33.77
N SER A 382 26.66 -41.76 35.06
CA SER A 382 27.91 -41.99 35.71
C SER A 382 28.21 -43.49 35.92
N LYS A 383 29.50 -43.81 36.03
CA LYS A 383 29.98 -45.12 36.45
C LYS A 383 30.04 -45.19 37.99
N GLU A 384 30.04 -46.39 38.54
CA GLU A 384 30.31 -46.59 39.98
C GLU A 384 31.69 -46.05 40.35
N ASN A 385 31.80 -45.46 41.52
CA ASN A 385 33.02 -44.82 42.02
C ASN A 385 33.53 -43.63 41.25
N SER A 386 32.60 -42.87 40.62
CA SER A 386 32.88 -41.64 39.87
C SER A 386 32.55 -40.37 40.68
N SER A 387 32.77 -39.21 40.10
CA SER A 387 32.39 -37.94 40.74
C SER A 387 31.48 -37.11 39.79
N ILE A 388 30.64 -36.27 40.39
CA ILE A 388 29.87 -35.21 39.70
C ILE A 388 30.40 -33.87 40.22
N GLU A 389 30.75 -32.95 39.32
CA GLU A 389 31.23 -31.62 39.68
C GLU A 389 30.15 -30.58 39.35
N ILE A 390 29.87 -29.70 40.33
CA ILE A 390 28.90 -28.61 40.19
C ILE A 390 29.65 -27.30 40.45
N ASP A 391 29.84 -26.51 39.41
CA ASP A 391 30.58 -25.26 39.43
C ASP A 391 29.69 -24.08 39.13
N GLY A 392 29.68 -23.06 40.00
CA GLY A 392 28.96 -21.81 39.80
C GLY A 392 29.87 -20.59 39.82
N TYR A 393 29.95 -19.85 38.75
CA TYR A 393 30.84 -18.70 38.60
C TYR A 393 30.23 -17.59 37.74
N PHE A 394 30.79 -16.38 37.88
CA PHE A 394 30.39 -15.25 37.04
C PHE A 394 31.27 -15.15 35.79
N ASN A 395 30.62 -14.95 34.66
CA ASN A 395 31.25 -14.67 33.37
C ASN A 395 30.54 -13.48 32.70
N ASN A 396 31.23 -12.36 32.53
CA ASN A 396 30.70 -11.12 31.94
C ASN A 396 29.33 -10.71 32.51
N ASP A 397 29.22 -10.58 33.84
CA ASP A 397 27.98 -10.24 34.57
C ASP A 397 26.86 -11.31 34.57
N ASN A 398 26.98 -12.37 33.81
CA ASN A 398 26.07 -13.50 33.83
C ASN A 398 26.56 -14.54 34.83
N TYR A 399 25.63 -15.27 35.46
CA TYR A 399 25.99 -16.40 36.32
C TYR A 399 25.91 -17.70 35.52
N VAL A 400 26.98 -18.48 35.56
CA VAL A 400 27.11 -19.74 34.85
C VAL A 400 27.12 -20.87 35.86
N LEU A 401 26.15 -21.78 35.80
CA LEU A 401 26.11 -23.02 36.56
C LEU A 401 26.45 -24.18 35.63
N SER A 402 27.51 -24.91 35.93
CA SER A 402 27.96 -26.07 35.17
C SER A 402 27.81 -27.33 36.02
N ILE A 403 27.19 -28.36 35.44
CA ILE A 403 27.08 -29.69 36.05
C ILE A 403 27.80 -30.67 35.12
N ARG A 404 28.84 -31.30 35.64
CA ARG A 404 29.72 -32.23 34.92
C ARG A 404 29.64 -33.63 35.48
N ASP A 405 29.37 -34.62 34.64
CA ASP A 405 29.55 -36.02 34.94
C ASP A 405 30.70 -36.62 34.12
N TYR A 406 31.26 -37.72 34.61
CA TYR A 406 32.30 -38.53 33.94
C TYR A 406 31.72 -39.85 33.46
N GLY A 407 30.50 -39.81 32.94
CA GLY A 407 29.72 -40.98 32.52
C GLY A 407 30.00 -41.45 31.09
N ILE A 408 28.99 -42.04 30.53
CA ILE A 408 29.04 -42.64 29.17
C ILE A 408 29.12 -41.60 28.05
N GLY A 409 28.70 -40.37 28.33
CA GLY A 409 28.57 -39.32 27.30
C GLY A 409 27.43 -39.54 26.30
N ILE A 410 27.28 -38.57 25.40
CA ILE A 410 26.25 -38.52 24.36
C ILE A 410 26.95 -38.40 23.00
N PRO A 411 26.52 -39.20 21.98
CA PRO A 411 27.02 -39.06 20.61
C PRO A 411 26.73 -37.67 20.07
N LYS A 412 27.62 -37.11 19.25
CA LYS A 412 27.47 -35.77 18.68
C LYS A 412 26.19 -35.61 17.86
N GLU A 413 25.77 -36.65 17.16
CA GLU A 413 24.54 -36.68 16.32
C GLU A 413 23.23 -36.66 17.13
N ASP A 414 23.32 -36.90 18.44
CA ASP A 414 22.17 -36.96 19.35
C ASP A 414 22.05 -35.72 20.22
N LEU A 415 23.08 -34.82 20.28
CA LEU A 415 23.10 -33.66 21.16
C LEU A 415 21.91 -32.71 21.00
N ASP A 416 21.45 -32.50 19.78
CA ASP A 416 20.29 -31.66 19.51
C ASP A 416 18.97 -32.37 19.85
N LYS A 417 18.95 -33.70 19.68
CA LYS A 417 17.75 -34.52 19.87
C LYS A 417 17.46 -34.86 21.31
N VAL A 418 18.47 -34.92 22.18
CA VAL A 418 18.28 -35.29 23.60
C VAL A 418 17.42 -34.29 24.39
N LYS A 419 17.18 -33.10 23.82
CA LYS A 419 16.24 -32.10 24.36
C LYS A 419 14.79 -32.37 23.90
N GLU A 420 14.59 -33.26 22.93
CA GLU A 420 13.24 -33.60 22.46
C GLU A 420 12.54 -34.56 23.45
N PRO A 421 11.21 -34.43 23.67
CA PRO A 421 10.47 -35.33 24.53
C PRO A 421 10.56 -36.78 24.03
N PHE A 422 10.72 -37.73 24.96
CA PHE A 422 10.81 -39.18 24.73
C PHE A 422 12.05 -39.65 23.94
N TYR A 423 12.98 -38.73 23.65
CA TYR A 423 14.23 -39.13 23.00
C TYR A 423 15.17 -39.84 23.98
N MET A 424 15.73 -40.96 23.55
CA MET A 424 16.66 -41.74 24.31
C MET A 424 17.77 -42.28 23.40
N VAL A 425 19.03 -42.01 23.74
CA VAL A 425 20.21 -42.48 22.99
C VAL A 425 20.28 -44.05 23.02
N ASP A 426 20.02 -44.67 24.20
CA ASP A 426 19.94 -46.11 24.39
C ASP A 426 18.65 -46.48 25.12
N LYS A 427 17.67 -46.97 24.34
CA LYS A 427 16.36 -47.38 24.85
C LYS A 427 16.43 -48.58 25.82
N ALA A 428 17.36 -49.52 25.65
CA ALA A 428 17.47 -50.72 26.48
C ALA A 428 18.02 -50.39 27.88
N ARG A 429 19.05 -49.57 27.95
CA ARG A 429 19.67 -49.15 29.22
C ARG A 429 18.75 -48.19 29.98
N THR A 430 18.15 -47.24 29.31
CA THR A 430 17.25 -46.26 29.93
C THR A 430 16.01 -46.94 30.52
N ARG A 431 15.47 -47.98 29.89
CA ARG A 431 14.36 -48.77 30.45
C ARG A 431 14.72 -49.48 31.74
N LYS A 432 15.93 -50.02 31.88
CA LYS A 432 16.40 -50.62 33.14
C LYS A 432 16.41 -49.62 34.30
N ASN A 433 16.65 -48.35 34.01
CA ASN A 433 16.72 -47.26 35.00
C ASN A 433 15.42 -46.44 35.12
N ASN A 434 14.29 -46.98 34.68
CA ASN A 434 12.98 -46.31 34.65
C ASN A 434 12.95 -44.90 34.00
N GLY A 435 13.85 -44.63 33.05
CA GLY A 435 13.89 -43.39 32.33
C GLY A 435 12.82 -43.33 31.23
N VAL A 436 12.13 -42.20 31.10
CA VAL A 436 11.06 -41.99 30.14
C VAL A 436 11.51 -41.10 28.98
N GLY A 437 12.70 -40.51 29.05
CA GLY A 437 13.19 -39.56 28.04
C GLY A 437 12.53 -38.16 28.10
N LEU A 438 11.95 -37.81 29.25
CA LEU A 438 11.31 -36.48 29.46
C LEU A 438 12.14 -35.52 30.30
N GLY A 439 13.19 -35.97 30.97
CA GLY A 439 13.94 -35.14 31.93
C GLY A 439 14.61 -33.93 31.30
N LEU A 440 15.35 -34.11 30.19
CA LEU A 440 16.03 -33.01 29.50
C LEU A 440 15.06 -32.08 28.74
N SER A 441 13.95 -32.61 28.25
CA SER A 441 12.92 -31.78 27.64
C SER A 441 12.22 -30.88 28.67
N ILE A 442 11.98 -31.36 29.90
CA ILE A 442 11.51 -30.52 31.01
C ILE A 442 12.52 -29.43 31.33
N CYS A 443 13.80 -29.77 31.40
CA CYS A 443 14.86 -28.81 31.62
C CYS A 443 14.88 -27.72 30.53
N SER A 444 14.74 -28.12 29.28
CA SER A 444 14.68 -27.19 28.14
C SER A 444 13.49 -26.24 28.23
N GLU A 445 12.29 -26.72 28.58
CA GLU A 445 11.10 -25.86 28.72
C GLU A 445 11.24 -24.88 29.89
N ILE A 446 11.78 -25.31 31.05
CA ILE A 446 12.04 -24.40 32.18
C ILE A 446 13.06 -23.33 31.78
N CYS A 447 14.13 -23.71 31.09
CA CYS A 447 15.13 -22.77 30.61
C CYS A 447 14.55 -21.73 29.61
N LYS A 448 13.64 -22.12 28.75
CA LYS A 448 12.93 -21.19 27.84
C LYS A 448 12.08 -20.16 28.59
N ILE A 449 11.34 -20.58 29.64
CA ILE A 449 10.50 -19.68 30.45
C ILE A 449 11.34 -18.59 31.12
N TYR A 450 12.50 -18.92 31.61
CA TYR A 450 13.39 -17.99 32.33
C TYR A 450 14.49 -17.38 31.48
N ASN A 451 14.47 -17.57 30.14
CA ASN A 451 15.55 -17.13 29.25
C ASN A 451 16.95 -17.53 29.68
N ILE A 452 17.08 -18.78 30.23
CA ILE A 452 18.34 -19.39 30.63
C ILE A 452 18.95 -20.07 29.41
N SER A 453 20.19 -19.74 29.03
CA SER A 453 20.91 -20.53 28.03
C SER A 453 21.17 -21.94 28.54
N PHE A 454 20.83 -22.95 27.73
CA PHE A 454 20.96 -24.36 28.09
C PHE A 454 21.84 -25.08 27.09
N ASP A 455 23.12 -25.26 27.41
CA ASP A 455 24.14 -25.82 26.54
C ASP A 455 24.60 -27.18 27.03
N ILE A 456 24.81 -28.15 26.14
CA ILE A 456 25.24 -29.50 26.42
C ILE A 456 26.51 -29.78 25.61
N TYR A 457 27.59 -30.09 26.35
CA TYR A 457 28.84 -30.54 25.76
C TYR A 457 29.10 -31.97 26.23
N SER A 458 29.26 -32.90 25.31
CA SER A 458 29.44 -34.29 25.65
C SER A 458 30.32 -35.02 24.63
N LYS A 459 31.07 -36.01 25.17
CA LYS A 459 31.87 -36.91 24.38
C LYS A 459 31.75 -38.32 24.93
N ILE A 460 31.59 -39.30 24.02
CA ILE A 460 31.43 -40.71 24.40
C ILE A 460 32.58 -41.15 25.27
N ASN A 461 32.25 -41.79 26.41
CA ASN A 461 33.17 -42.30 27.48
C ASN A 461 33.99 -41.24 28.22
N GLU A 462 33.82 -39.94 27.94
CA GLU A 462 34.46 -38.84 28.68
C GLU A 462 33.47 -38.12 29.60
N GLY A 463 32.14 -38.28 29.37
CA GLY A 463 31.10 -37.71 30.19
C GLY A 463 30.38 -36.55 29.52
N THR A 464 29.55 -35.84 30.29
CA THR A 464 28.71 -34.72 29.83
C THR A 464 28.91 -33.52 30.75
N VAL A 465 28.94 -32.33 30.14
CA VAL A 465 28.90 -31.05 30.81
C VAL A 465 27.64 -30.31 30.37
N ILE A 466 26.76 -30.02 31.31
CA ILE A 466 25.57 -29.20 31.08
C ILE A 466 25.81 -27.82 31.70
N THR A 467 25.63 -26.78 30.89
CA THR A 467 25.86 -25.41 31.32
C THR A 467 24.56 -24.61 31.24
N LEU A 468 24.19 -23.97 32.34
CA LEU A 468 23.08 -23.06 32.48
C LEU A 468 23.63 -21.65 32.67
N THR A 469 23.28 -20.72 31.76
CA THR A 469 23.70 -19.32 31.87
C THR A 469 22.48 -18.45 32.21
N PHE A 470 22.53 -17.84 33.40
CA PHE A 470 21.52 -16.91 33.90
C PHE A 470 21.92 -15.48 33.54
N ASN A 471 21.02 -14.73 32.94
CA ASN A 471 21.27 -13.36 32.52
C ASN A 471 21.33 -12.42 33.74
N LYS A 472 22.13 -11.37 33.68
CA LYS A 472 22.33 -10.34 34.70
C LYS A 472 21.02 -9.82 35.32
N GLU A 473 19.98 -9.62 34.44
CA GLU A 473 18.68 -9.08 34.87
C GLU A 473 17.93 -9.97 35.86
N SER A 474 18.22 -11.26 35.87
CA SER A 474 17.64 -12.26 36.80
C SER A 474 18.46 -12.47 38.06
N LEU A 475 19.54 -11.73 38.26
CA LEU A 475 20.49 -11.94 39.37
C LEU A 475 20.40 -10.84 40.43
N LYS A 476 20.59 -11.25 41.70
CA LYS A 476 20.81 -10.33 42.79
C LYS A 476 22.11 -10.76 43.52
N TYR A 477 23.05 -9.86 43.56
CA TYR A 477 24.33 -10.05 44.26
C TYR A 477 24.12 -9.82 45.75
N GLU A 478 24.77 -10.61 46.60
CA GLU A 478 24.91 -10.36 48.06
C GLU A 478 26.13 -9.53 48.35
#